data_a249374568edb52f9591f6e1f00e1dd3
#
_entry.id   a249374568edb52f9591f6e1f00e1dd3
#
_cell.length_a   1.000
_cell.length_b   1.000
_cell.length_c   1.000
_cell.angle_alpha   90.00
_cell.angle_beta   90.00
_cell.angle_gamma   90.00
#
_symmetry.space_group_name_H-M   'P 1'
#
loop_
_entity.id
_entity.type
_entity.pdbx_description
1 polymer ?
#
loop_
_entity_poly.entity_id
_entity_poly.type
_entity_poly.pdbx_seq_one_letter_code
_entity_poly.pdbx_strand_id
1 'polypeptide(L)'
;MPIPSKTEPKKISASEWQNPKNALRGLLEGKFIQTNVTLIRYVTDVVGEGPTLHVHPYDEIFTITEGRARFTVGDKIIDAEAGDVVLGPANIPHGYQNLGPGRLDSLDIHLSPEWIQYNLASAWDKSGILLSADSKVKPDER
;
A
#
# COMPACT_ATOMS: atom_id res chain seq x y z
N MET A 1 -25.89 20.63 11.42
CA MET A 1 -24.90 21.00 10.40
C MET A 1 -23.52 20.52 10.83
N PRO A 2 -22.76 19.86 9.95
CA PRO A 2 -21.38 19.52 10.26
C PRO A 2 -20.54 20.79 10.44
N ILE A 3 -19.54 20.71 11.33
CA ILE A 3 -18.59 21.81 11.53
C ILE A 3 -17.53 21.70 10.43
N PRO A 4 -17.29 22.75 9.64
CA PRO A 4 -16.25 22.71 8.60
C PRO A 4 -14.87 22.47 9.18
N SER A 5 -14.05 21.70 8.44
CA SER A 5 -12.64 21.56 8.74
C SER A 5 -11.92 22.91 8.61
N LYS A 6 -10.87 23.10 9.41
CA LYS A 6 -9.99 24.26 9.27
C LYS A 6 -8.88 24.05 8.25
N THR A 7 -8.77 22.83 7.71
CA THR A 7 -7.77 22.52 6.68
C THR A 7 -8.14 23.19 5.37
N GLU A 8 -7.17 23.89 4.78
CA GLU A 8 -7.37 24.56 3.50
C GLU A 8 -7.41 23.56 2.34
N PRO A 9 -8.33 23.74 1.38
CA PRO A 9 -8.29 22.99 0.14
C PRO A 9 -6.97 23.19 -0.59
N LYS A 10 -6.41 22.12 -1.15
CA LYS A 10 -5.13 22.20 -1.85
C LYS A 10 -5.02 21.15 -2.94
N LYS A 11 -4.19 21.42 -3.92
CA LYS A 11 -3.78 20.47 -4.95
C LYS A 11 -2.33 20.07 -4.68
N ILE A 12 -2.06 18.79 -4.73
CA ILE A 12 -0.71 18.24 -4.75
C ILE A 12 -0.45 17.76 -6.18
N SER A 13 0.51 18.36 -6.86
CA SER A 13 0.83 17.96 -8.23
C SER A 13 1.60 16.63 -8.24
N ALA A 14 1.55 15.93 -9.36
CA ALA A 14 2.22 14.63 -9.51
C ALA A 14 3.70 14.70 -9.13
N SER A 15 4.39 15.75 -9.56
CA SER A 15 5.82 15.91 -9.29
C SER A 15 6.15 16.10 -7.80
N GLU A 16 5.19 16.51 -6.98
CA GLU A 16 5.42 16.77 -5.56
C GLU A 16 5.43 15.48 -4.74
N TRP A 17 4.81 14.39 -5.23
CA TRP A 17 4.73 13.16 -4.45
C TRP A 17 5.23 11.92 -5.20
N GLN A 18 5.71 12.08 -6.44
CA GLN A 18 6.31 10.97 -7.16
C GLN A 18 7.62 10.51 -6.52
N ASN A 19 7.93 9.22 -6.68
CA ASN A 19 9.18 8.66 -6.21
C ASN A 19 10.34 9.23 -7.04
N PRO A 20 11.44 9.72 -6.42
CA PRO A 20 12.57 10.29 -7.15
C PRO A 20 13.25 9.31 -8.12
N LYS A 21 13.16 8.01 -7.86
CA LYS A 21 13.78 6.97 -8.68
C LYS A 21 12.84 6.38 -9.72
N ASN A 22 11.55 6.59 -9.56
CA ASN A 22 10.54 6.07 -10.49
C ASN A 22 9.29 6.96 -10.43
N ALA A 23 9.17 7.84 -11.42
CA ALA A 23 8.09 8.82 -11.46
C ALA A 23 6.68 8.19 -11.58
N LEU A 24 6.59 6.91 -11.92
CA LEU A 24 5.32 6.19 -11.96
C LEU A 24 4.86 5.73 -10.57
N ARG A 25 5.75 5.79 -9.58
CA ARG A 25 5.45 5.45 -8.18
C ARG A 25 5.36 6.72 -7.34
N GLY A 26 4.70 6.64 -6.20
CA GLY A 26 4.59 7.79 -5.32
C GLY A 26 4.19 7.39 -3.91
N LEU A 27 4.52 8.29 -2.97
CA LEU A 27 4.13 8.20 -1.57
C LEU A 27 3.75 9.60 -1.11
N LEU A 28 2.52 9.75 -0.63
CA LEU A 28 2.02 11.00 -0.05
C LEU A 28 1.46 10.71 1.34
N GLU A 29 2.22 11.04 2.37
CA GLU A 29 1.75 10.89 3.73
C GLU A 29 0.75 11.99 4.08
N GLY A 30 -0.37 11.59 4.65
CA GLY A 30 -1.46 12.50 4.97
C GLY A 30 -1.06 13.64 5.91
N LYS A 31 -0.10 13.41 6.80
CA LYS A 31 0.37 14.43 7.74
C LYS A 31 0.88 15.70 7.05
N PHE A 32 1.39 15.58 5.82
CA PHE A 32 1.88 16.75 5.08
C PHE A 32 0.77 17.56 4.43
N ILE A 33 -0.44 17.01 4.36
CA ILE A 33 -1.60 17.69 3.81
C ILE A 33 -2.76 17.76 4.81
N GLN A 34 -2.47 17.48 6.08
CA GLN A 34 -3.40 17.60 7.20
C GLN A 34 -4.63 16.69 7.06
N THR A 35 -4.40 15.46 6.64
CA THR A 35 -5.46 14.45 6.54
C THR A 35 -5.00 13.13 7.15
N ASN A 36 -5.93 12.21 7.35
CA ASN A 36 -5.70 10.94 8.05
C ASN A 36 -5.48 9.76 7.09
N VAL A 37 -5.12 10.04 5.85
CA VAL A 37 -4.92 9.02 4.83
C VAL A 37 -3.57 9.25 4.15
N THR A 38 -2.85 8.17 3.90
CA THR A 38 -1.62 8.17 3.12
C THR A 38 -1.88 7.43 1.80
N LEU A 39 -1.44 8.01 0.69
CA LEU A 39 -1.58 7.42 -0.63
C LEU A 39 -0.25 6.86 -1.10
N ILE A 40 -0.28 5.65 -1.64
CA ILE A 40 0.87 5.02 -2.27
C ILE A 40 0.45 4.55 -3.66
N ARG A 41 1.19 4.96 -4.67
CA ARG A 41 1.02 4.44 -6.02
C ARG A 41 2.15 3.46 -6.31
N TYR A 42 1.77 2.23 -6.65
CA TYR A 42 2.72 1.17 -7.01
C TYR A 42 2.49 0.76 -8.45
N VAL A 43 3.55 0.80 -9.25
CA VAL A 43 3.51 0.42 -10.66
C VAL A 43 4.69 -0.48 -10.95
N THR A 44 4.43 -1.59 -11.64
CA THR A 44 5.50 -2.47 -12.13
C THR A 44 5.10 -3.14 -13.45
N ASP A 45 6.07 -3.27 -14.35
CA ASP A 45 5.93 -4.01 -15.60
C ASP A 45 6.44 -5.46 -15.46
N VAL A 46 7.02 -5.80 -14.33
CA VAL A 46 7.68 -7.10 -14.11
C VAL A 46 6.67 -8.09 -13.50
N VAL A 47 6.42 -9.19 -14.20
CA VAL A 47 5.58 -10.26 -13.68
C VAL A 47 6.24 -10.90 -12.46
N GLY A 48 5.48 -11.11 -11.40
CA GLY A 48 5.97 -11.66 -10.15
C GLY A 48 6.50 -10.63 -9.16
N GLU A 49 6.72 -9.38 -9.60
CA GLU A 49 7.18 -8.31 -8.71
C GLU A 49 6.03 -7.71 -7.92
N GLY A 50 6.31 -7.34 -6.68
CA GLY A 50 5.36 -6.67 -5.81
C GLY A 50 5.90 -6.53 -4.40
N PRO A 51 5.19 -5.79 -3.55
CA PRO A 51 5.55 -5.66 -2.15
C PRO A 51 5.55 -7.03 -1.45
N THR A 52 6.64 -7.36 -0.78
CA THR A 52 6.75 -8.58 0.00
C THR A 52 5.91 -8.50 1.28
N LEU A 53 5.73 -9.64 1.95
CA LEU A 53 4.93 -9.70 3.18
C LEU A 53 5.39 -8.68 4.21
N HIS A 54 4.43 -7.88 4.68
CA HIS A 54 4.64 -6.84 5.68
C HIS A 54 3.33 -6.61 6.43
N VAL A 55 3.38 -5.77 7.45
CA VAL A 55 2.23 -5.47 8.28
C VAL A 55 2.18 -3.98 8.59
N HIS A 56 0.96 -3.45 8.68
CA HIS A 56 0.67 -2.09 9.14
C HIS A 56 -0.24 -2.13 10.36
N PRO A 57 -0.12 -1.17 11.28
CA PRO A 57 -1.02 -1.08 12.44
C PRO A 57 -2.37 -0.42 12.10
N TYR A 58 -2.75 -0.37 10.83
CA TYR A 58 -3.96 0.25 10.31
C TYR A 58 -4.45 -0.50 9.07
N ASP A 59 -5.69 -0.28 8.68
CA ASP A 59 -6.26 -0.89 7.48
C ASP A 59 -5.68 -0.26 6.23
N GLU A 60 -5.51 -1.07 5.20
CA GLU A 60 -5.11 -0.63 3.87
C GLU A 60 -6.15 -1.08 2.85
N ILE A 61 -6.48 -0.20 1.91
CA ILE A 61 -7.37 -0.50 0.80
C ILE A 61 -6.55 -0.44 -0.48
N PHE A 62 -6.51 -1.56 -1.20
CA PHE A 62 -5.83 -1.65 -2.49
C PHE A 62 -6.83 -1.43 -3.60
N THR A 63 -6.56 -0.51 -4.52
CA THR A 63 -7.39 -0.31 -5.71
C THR A 63 -6.55 -0.59 -6.94
N ILE A 64 -6.98 -1.53 -7.78
CA ILE A 64 -6.26 -1.88 -9.00
C ILE A 64 -6.78 -0.99 -10.12
N THR A 65 -5.90 -0.21 -10.72
CA THR A 65 -6.25 0.68 -11.83
C THR A 65 -5.90 0.09 -13.19
N GLU A 66 -4.89 -0.79 -13.23
CA GLU A 66 -4.47 -1.49 -14.45
C GLU A 66 -3.86 -2.84 -14.08
N GLY A 67 -4.14 -3.87 -14.87
CA GLY A 67 -3.50 -5.17 -14.71
C GLY A 67 -4.20 -6.08 -13.71
N ARG A 68 -3.44 -7.07 -13.24
CA ARG A 68 -3.91 -8.10 -12.31
C ARG A 68 -2.87 -8.35 -11.24
N ALA A 69 -3.32 -8.58 -10.01
CA ALA A 69 -2.44 -8.88 -8.89
C ALA A 69 -2.94 -10.06 -8.10
N ARG A 70 -2.01 -10.80 -7.50
CA ARG A 70 -2.32 -11.83 -6.51
C ARG A 70 -1.92 -11.31 -5.15
N PHE A 71 -2.90 -11.19 -4.27
CA PHE A 71 -2.71 -10.77 -2.89
C PHE A 71 -2.61 -11.97 -1.97
N THR A 72 -1.68 -11.90 -1.03
CA THR A 72 -1.68 -12.76 0.15
C THR A 72 -2.09 -11.88 1.33
N VAL A 73 -3.19 -12.21 1.98
CA VAL A 73 -3.71 -11.46 3.13
C VAL A 73 -3.99 -12.46 4.25
N GLY A 74 -3.11 -12.50 5.24
CA GLY A 74 -3.14 -13.55 6.25
C GLY A 74 -2.95 -14.92 5.59
N ASP A 75 -3.92 -15.80 5.77
CA ASP A 75 -3.93 -17.14 5.17
C ASP A 75 -4.70 -17.22 3.84
N LYS A 76 -5.16 -16.08 3.32
CA LYS A 76 -5.98 -16.03 2.11
C LYS A 76 -5.17 -15.59 0.90
N ILE A 77 -5.47 -16.20 -0.24
CA ILE A 77 -4.97 -15.80 -1.56
C ILE A 77 -6.15 -15.19 -2.31
N ILE A 78 -5.98 -13.96 -2.78
CA ILE A 78 -7.02 -13.20 -3.47
C ILE A 78 -6.46 -12.67 -4.78
N ASP A 79 -7.03 -13.09 -5.89
CA ASP A 79 -6.70 -12.53 -7.20
C ASP A 79 -7.65 -11.39 -7.51
N ALA A 80 -7.09 -10.26 -7.97
CA ALA A 80 -7.86 -9.07 -8.31
C ALA A 80 -7.35 -8.47 -9.61
N GLU A 81 -8.24 -7.76 -10.30
CA GLU A 81 -7.94 -7.10 -11.56
C GLU A 81 -8.43 -5.66 -11.57
N ALA A 82 -8.15 -4.92 -12.63
CA ALA A 82 -8.54 -3.52 -12.77
C ALA A 82 -10.01 -3.31 -12.43
N GLY A 83 -10.29 -2.35 -11.55
CA GLY A 83 -11.61 -2.06 -11.02
C GLY A 83 -11.92 -2.71 -9.69
N ASP A 84 -11.16 -3.71 -9.29
CA ASP A 84 -11.38 -4.40 -8.01
C ASP A 84 -10.77 -3.63 -6.84
N VAL A 85 -11.31 -3.89 -5.65
CA VAL A 85 -10.83 -3.36 -4.38
C VAL A 85 -10.55 -4.52 -3.43
N VAL A 86 -9.39 -4.49 -2.77
CA VAL A 86 -9.01 -5.50 -1.77
C VAL A 86 -8.76 -4.81 -0.45
N LEU A 87 -9.26 -5.40 0.64
CA LEU A 87 -8.99 -4.90 1.99
C LEU A 87 -7.87 -5.70 2.64
N GLY A 88 -6.86 -5.00 3.13
CA GLY A 88 -5.83 -5.52 4.03
C GLY A 88 -6.07 -5.02 5.44
N PRO A 89 -6.67 -5.84 6.34
CA PRO A 89 -6.95 -5.38 7.70
C PRO A 89 -5.71 -5.07 8.52
N ALA A 90 -5.84 -4.18 9.49
CA ALA A 90 -4.77 -3.81 10.41
C ALA A 90 -4.17 -5.05 11.08
N ASN A 91 -2.86 -5.06 11.22
CA ASN A 91 -2.08 -6.11 11.90
C ASN A 91 -2.19 -7.51 11.27
N ILE A 92 -2.73 -7.60 10.06
CA ILE A 92 -2.74 -8.84 9.28
C ILE A 92 -1.65 -8.75 8.21
N PRO A 93 -0.69 -9.66 8.19
CA PRO A 93 0.38 -9.65 7.18
C PRO A 93 -0.18 -9.73 5.77
N HIS A 94 0.34 -8.93 4.87
CA HIS A 94 -0.07 -8.95 3.48
C HIS A 94 1.08 -8.59 2.53
N GLY A 95 0.90 -8.93 1.28
CA GLY A 95 1.74 -8.58 0.16
C GLY A 95 1.01 -8.90 -1.12
N TYR A 96 1.56 -8.51 -2.25
CA TYR A 96 0.97 -8.85 -3.54
C TYR A 96 2.04 -8.89 -4.62
N GLN A 97 1.68 -9.47 -5.76
CA GLN A 97 2.57 -9.54 -6.92
C GLN A 97 1.78 -9.36 -8.21
N ASN A 98 2.48 -8.83 -9.20
CA ASN A 98 1.93 -8.71 -10.55
C ASN A 98 1.75 -10.10 -11.17
N LEU A 99 0.52 -10.44 -11.55
CA LEU A 99 0.23 -11.68 -12.27
C LEU A 99 0.51 -11.57 -13.77
N GLY A 100 0.66 -10.35 -14.28
CA GLY A 100 0.86 -10.12 -15.70
C GLY A 100 -0.39 -10.43 -16.54
N PRO A 101 -0.19 -10.49 -17.88
CA PRO A 101 1.10 -10.41 -18.59
C PRO A 101 1.69 -8.99 -18.69
N GLY A 102 0.90 -7.94 -18.44
CA GLY A 102 1.33 -6.56 -18.60
C GLY A 102 1.59 -5.85 -17.28
N ARG A 103 1.39 -4.54 -17.33
CA ARG A 103 1.62 -3.64 -16.19
C ARG A 103 0.59 -3.84 -15.10
N LEU A 104 1.05 -3.83 -13.86
CA LEU A 104 0.22 -3.64 -12.68
C LEU A 104 0.35 -2.19 -12.22
N ASP A 105 -0.78 -1.50 -12.07
CA ASP A 105 -0.85 -0.14 -11.52
C ASP A 105 -1.90 -0.15 -10.42
N SER A 106 -1.49 0.15 -9.19
CA SER A 106 -2.40 0.21 -8.06
C SER A 106 -2.25 1.52 -7.31
N LEU A 107 -3.37 2.00 -6.78
CA LEU A 107 -3.40 3.08 -5.81
C LEU A 107 -3.79 2.48 -4.47
N ASP A 108 -2.87 2.50 -3.54
CA ASP A 108 -3.02 1.88 -2.23
C ASP A 108 -3.29 2.98 -1.20
N ILE A 109 -4.35 2.81 -0.42
CA ILE A 109 -4.85 3.80 0.53
C ILE A 109 -4.61 3.27 1.93
N HIS A 110 -3.71 3.92 2.66
CA HIS A 110 -3.39 3.60 4.04
C HIS A 110 -4.21 4.51 4.96
N LEU A 111 -4.97 3.94 5.87
CA LEU A 111 -5.83 4.71 6.77
C LEU A 111 -5.03 5.22 7.97
N SER A 112 -4.03 6.04 7.69
CA SER A 112 -3.12 6.64 8.65
C SER A 112 -2.49 7.90 8.05
N PRO A 113 -2.25 8.95 8.86
CA PRO A 113 -1.53 10.13 8.38
C PRO A 113 -0.05 9.87 8.12
N GLU A 114 0.48 8.74 8.58
CA GLU A 114 1.87 8.33 8.38
C GLU A 114 1.95 6.95 7.75
N TRP A 115 3.00 6.75 6.96
CA TRP A 115 3.35 5.41 6.49
C TRP A 115 4.13 4.68 7.59
N ILE A 116 3.56 3.59 8.08
CA ILE A 116 4.18 2.75 9.12
C ILE A 116 4.16 1.32 8.58
N GLN A 117 5.33 0.71 8.42
CA GLN A 117 5.44 -0.62 7.86
C GLN A 117 6.51 -1.42 8.58
N TYR A 118 6.19 -2.67 8.87
CA TYR A 118 7.14 -3.65 9.42
C TYR A 118 7.23 -4.80 8.45
N ASN A 119 8.40 -5.00 7.85
CA ASN A 119 8.63 -6.16 6.99
C ASN A 119 8.74 -7.41 7.85
N LEU A 120 8.26 -8.53 7.33
CA LEU A 120 8.29 -9.79 8.04
C LEU A 120 9.53 -10.58 7.68
N ALA A 121 10.08 -11.31 8.64
CA ALA A 121 10.99 -12.40 8.33
C ALA A 121 10.25 -13.42 7.46
N SER A 122 11.00 -14.23 6.70
CA SER A 122 10.51 -15.07 5.60
C SER A 122 9.41 -16.07 5.94
N ALA A 123 9.00 -16.17 7.19
CA ALA A 123 7.94 -17.08 7.61
C ALA A 123 7.04 -16.43 8.66
N TRP A 124 5.76 -16.61 8.48
CA TRP A 124 4.76 -16.30 9.49
C TRP A 124 3.86 -17.52 9.64
N ASP A 125 3.25 -17.65 10.81
CA ASP A 125 2.41 -18.79 11.13
C ASP A 125 1.16 -18.80 10.25
N LYS A 126 0.78 -19.98 9.74
CA LYS A 126 -0.42 -20.15 8.90
C LYS A 126 -1.72 -19.81 9.63
N SER A 127 -1.71 -19.78 10.96
CA SER A 127 -2.87 -19.32 11.76
C SER A 127 -3.02 -17.79 11.73
N GLY A 128 -2.10 -17.07 11.11
CA GLY A 128 -2.11 -15.60 11.07
C GLY A 128 -1.34 -14.96 12.21
N ILE A 129 -0.62 -15.75 13.01
CA ILE A 129 0.20 -15.22 14.10
C ILE A 129 1.53 -14.74 13.54
N LEU A 130 1.88 -13.51 13.87
CA LEU A 130 3.17 -12.93 13.51
C LEU A 130 4.29 -13.59 14.30
N LEU A 131 5.22 -14.26 13.61
CA LEU A 131 6.36 -14.92 14.27
C LEU A 131 7.47 -13.92 14.59
N SER A 132 7.78 -13.03 13.66
CA SER A 132 8.74 -11.96 13.90
C SER A 132 8.56 -10.87 12.85
N ALA A 133 8.85 -9.63 13.24
CA ALA A 133 8.89 -8.51 12.31
C ALA A 133 10.31 -7.99 12.21
N ASP A 134 10.72 -7.63 10.99
CA ASP A 134 11.95 -6.90 10.77
C ASP A 134 11.80 -5.47 11.31
N SER A 135 12.88 -4.72 11.29
CA SER A 135 12.83 -3.32 11.67
C SER A 135 11.83 -2.54 10.82
N LYS A 136 11.28 -1.48 11.41
CA LYS A 136 10.38 -0.55 10.71
C LYS A 136 11.06 0.00 9.46
N VAL A 137 10.38 -0.08 8.32
CA VAL A 137 10.87 0.44 7.06
C VAL A 137 10.71 1.96 7.04
N LYS A 138 11.71 2.67 6.52
CA LYS A 138 11.63 4.11 6.30
C LYS A 138 10.99 4.40 4.94
N PRO A 139 10.27 5.53 4.80
CA PRO A 139 9.58 5.86 3.54
C PRO A 139 10.48 5.87 2.31
N ASP A 140 11.74 6.24 2.44
CA ASP A 140 12.70 6.29 1.32
C ASP A 140 13.31 4.94 0.95
N GLU A 141 13.03 3.88 1.71
CA GLU A 141 13.54 2.54 1.47
C GLU A 141 12.58 1.65 0.66
N ARG A 142 11.47 2.18 0.22
CA ARG A 142 10.47 1.44 -0.54
C ARG A 142 10.95 1.04 -1.91
#